data_151022f1c02564775027a26f845426cf
#
_entry.id   151022f1c02564775027a26f845426cf
#
_cell.length_a   1.000
_cell.length_b   1.000
_cell.length_c   1.000
_cell.angle_alpha   90.00
_cell.angle_beta   90.00
_cell.angle_gamma   90.00
#
_symmetry.space_group_name_H-M   'P 1'
#
loop_
_entity.id
_entity.type
_entity.pdbx_description
1 polymer ?
#
loop_
_entity_poly.entity_id
_entity_poly.type
_entity_poly.pdbx_seq_one_letter_code
_entity_poly.pdbx_strand_id
1 'polypeptide(L)'
;IASHSWDHNHEQAEHLMGRRRVTGTFRSIDGYELAEEEIARATAHLRRVVPNPGDRLFAYPYGESNDYLVRDYFPRNHVRIGVDAAFGDGARPMAGGDDRWNLPRFVCGRDWSSPREFESLLATT
;
A
#
# COMPACT_ATOMS: atom_id res chain seq x y z
N ILE A 1 12.13 4.63 1.00
CA ILE A 1 10.88 4.93 1.73
C ILE A 1 9.71 4.63 0.81
N ALA A 2 8.87 3.66 1.16
CA ALA A 2 7.66 3.30 0.42
C ALA A 2 6.50 4.23 0.79
N SER A 3 5.58 4.45 -0.16
CA SER A 3 4.33 5.17 0.08
C SER A 3 3.34 4.29 0.85
N HIS A 4 2.53 4.90 1.71
CA HIS A 4 1.58 4.18 2.57
C HIS A 4 0.23 4.90 2.69
N SER A 5 -0.20 5.60 1.69
CA SER A 5 -1.37 6.47 1.57
C SER A 5 -1.19 7.90 2.10
N TRP A 6 -2.16 8.73 1.83
CA TRP A 6 -2.17 10.13 2.28
C TRP A 6 -2.49 10.27 3.78
N ASP A 7 -3.58 9.66 4.21
CA ASP A 7 -4.08 9.78 5.59
C ASP A 7 -4.49 8.44 6.22
N HIS A 8 -4.05 7.32 5.61
CA HIS A 8 -4.38 5.97 6.02
C HIS A 8 -5.82 5.54 5.73
N ASN A 9 -6.62 6.38 5.08
CA ASN A 9 -8.04 6.20 4.81
C ASN A 9 -8.81 5.58 5.98
N HIS A 10 -8.69 6.21 7.13
CA HIS A 10 -9.30 5.74 8.36
C HIS A 10 -10.80 6.00 8.38
N GLU A 11 -11.60 5.22 9.13
CA GLU A 11 -13.05 5.36 9.22
C GLU A 11 -13.54 6.77 9.61
N GLN A 12 -12.67 7.57 10.20
CA GLN A 12 -12.95 8.95 10.62
C GLN A 12 -12.17 10.01 9.83
N ALA A 13 -11.41 9.62 8.81
CA ALA A 13 -10.64 10.56 8.03
C ALA A 13 -11.56 11.47 7.20
N GLU A 14 -11.25 12.76 7.20
CA GLU A 14 -11.83 13.73 6.30
C GLU A 14 -10.99 13.81 5.04
N HIS A 15 -11.54 13.37 3.93
CA HIS A 15 -10.90 13.57 2.64
C HIS A 15 -11.21 14.97 2.12
N LEU A 16 -10.18 15.69 1.75
CA LEU A 16 -10.30 17.07 1.28
C LEU A 16 -10.89 17.20 -0.13
N MET A 17 -11.26 16.10 -0.75
CA MET A 17 -11.90 16.11 -2.05
C MET A 17 -13.28 16.72 -1.98
N GLY A 18 -13.42 17.97 -2.41
CA GLY A 18 -14.68 18.63 -2.58
C GLY A 18 -15.53 18.75 -1.32
N ARG A 19 -14.94 18.81 -0.14
CA ARG A 19 -15.62 18.87 1.16
C ARG A 19 -16.43 17.61 1.52
N ARG A 20 -16.15 16.48 0.88
CA ARG A 20 -16.79 15.21 1.24
C ARG A 20 -16.05 14.58 2.41
N ARG A 21 -16.82 14.24 3.44
CA ARG A 21 -16.37 13.32 4.47
C ARG A 21 -16.50 11.90 3.91
N VAL A 22 -15.40 11.22 3.76
CA VAL A 22 -15.38 9.81 3.36
C VAL A 22 -14.92 9.00 4.55
N THR A 23 -15.79 8.12 5.02
CA THR A 23 -15.45 7.14 6.04
C THR A 23 -15.21 5.80 5.35
N GLY A 24 -14.15 5.12 5.67
CA GLY A 24 -13.88 3.81 5.09
C GLY A 24 -12.45 3.35 5.26
N THR A 25 -12.21 2.14 4.82
CA THR A 25 -10.90 1.52 4.76
C THR A 25 -10.39 1.51 3.32
N PHE A 26 -9.14 1.08 3.10
CA PHE A 26 -8.63 0.87 1.74
C PHE A 26 -9.45 -0.13 0.93
N ARG A 27 -10.19 -1.02 1.59
CA ARG A 27 -11.15 -1.93 0.93
C ARG A 27 -12.32 -1.22 0.25
N SER A 28 -12.64 0.00 0.69
CA SER A 28 -13.74 0.80 0.12
C SER A 28 -13.30 1.75 -1.00
N ILE A 29 -12.04 1.77 -1.37
CA ILE A 29 -11.55 2.58 -2.50
C ILE A 29 -11.88 1.85 -3.80
N ASP A 30 -13.04 2.17 -4.37
CA ASP A 30 -13.59 1.54 -5.56
C ASP A 30 -13.67 2.50 -6.77
N GLY A 31 -13.06 3.68 -6.67
CA GLY A 31 -13.09 4.71 -7.69
C GLY A 31 -11.77 5.45 -7.87
N TYR A 32 -11.60 5.97 -9.09
CA TYR A 32 -10.39 6.65 -9.52
C TYR A 32 -10.04 7.85 -8.63
N GLU A 33 -11.01 8.68 -8.29
CA GLU A 33 -10.78 9.90 -7.51
C GLU A 33 -10.25 9.62 -6.11
N LEU A 34 -10.81 8.62 -5.41
CA LEU A 34 -10.33 8.21 -4.09
C LEU A 34 -8.93 7.59 -4.18
N ALA A 35 -8.67 6.78 -5.19
CA ALA A 35 -7.35 6.19 -5.40
C ALA A 35 -6.28 7.27 -5.72
N GLU A 36 -6.63 8.29 -6.51
CA GLU A 36 -5.73 9.43 -6.77
C GLU A 36 -5.42 10.21 -5.48
N GLU A 37 -6.42 10.48 -4.66
CA GLU A 37 -6.22 11.20 -3.40
C GLU A 37 -5.35 10.42 -2.43
N GLU A 38 -5.61 9.13 -2.25
CA GLU A 38 -4.91 8.32 -1.26
C GLU A 38 -3.54 7.81 -1.72
N ILE A 39 -3.38 7.51 -3.00
CA ILE A 39 -2.19 6.84 -3.52
C ILE A 39 -1.31 7.80 -4.31
N ALA A 40 -1.85 8.40 -5.37
CA ALA A 40 -1.06 9.23 -6.26
C ALA A 40 -0.56 10.50 -5.57
N ARG A 41 -1.41 11.17 -4.82
CA ARG A 41 -1.07 12.37 -4.05
C ARG A 41 0.03 12.10 -3.02
N ALA A 42 -0.08 11.02 -2.24
CA ALA A 42 0.92 10.63 -1.26
C ALA A 42 2.27 10.32 -1.91
N THR A 43 2.25 9.56 -3.00
CA THR A 43 3.46 9.18 -3.74
C THR A 43 4.13 10.42 -4.35
N ALA A 44 3.37 11.32 -4.95
CA ALA A 44 3.88 12.57 -5.50
C ALA A 44 4.48 13.48 -4.41
N HIS A 45 3.84 13.56 -3.24
CA HIS A 45 4.36 14.32 -2.11
C HIS A 45 5.69 13.77 -1.61
N LEU A 46 5.77 12.46 -1.38
CA LEU A 46 7.01 11.80 -0.94
C LEU A 46 8.16 12.05 -1.91
N ARG A 47 7.94 11.95 -3.21
CA ARG A 47 8.97 12.24 -4.22
C ARG A 47 9.50 13.66 -4.18
N ARG A 48 8.66 14.62 -3.81
CA ARG A 48 9.07 16.01 -3.71
C ARG A 48 9.91 16.28 -2.46
N VAL A 49 9.63 15.61 -1.34
CA VAL A 49 10.25 15.90 -0.03
C VAL A 49 11.38 14.96 0.35
N VAL A 50 11.44 13.78 -0.25
CA VAL A 50 12.50 12.79 0.01
C VAL A 50 13.50 12.81 -1.14
N PRO A 51 14.76 13.22 -0.90
CA PRO A 51 15.81 13.11 -1.90
C PRO A 51 16.07 11.65 -2.25
N ASN A 52 16.08 11.33 -3.53
CA ASN A 52 16.29 9.96 -4.04
C ASN A 52 15.32 8.94 -3.43
N PRO A 53 14.03 9.02 -3.71
CA PRO A 53 13.11 7.97 -3.35
C PRO A 53 13.48 6.73 -4.18
N GLY A 54 14.41 5.91 -3.66
CA GLY A 54 14.89 4.71 -4.36
C GLY A 54 13.79 3.67 -4.51
N ASP A 55 12.77 3.76 -3.68
CA ASP A 55 11.73 2.76 -3.61
C ASP A 55 10.46 3.25 -4.31
N ARG A 56 10.12 2.55 -5.37
CA ARG A 56 8.88 2.72 -6.12
C ARG A 56 7.84 1.71 -5.63
N LEU A 57 7.66 1.67 -4.32
CA LEU A 57 6.81 0.68 -3.65
C LEU A 57 5.66 1.37 -2.93
N PHE A 58 4.55 0.67 -2.86
CA PHE A 58 3.37 1.05 -2.08
C PHE A 58 3.06 -0.05 -1.07
N ALA A 59 2.65 0.31 0.14
CA ALA A 59 2.14 -0.63 1.12
C ALA A 59 0.71 -0.24 1.49
N TYR A 60 -0.23 -1.16 1.34
CA TYR A 60 -1.61 -0.90 1.73
C TYR A 60 -1.72 -0.71 3.25
N PRO A 61 -2.41 0.35 3.73
CA PRO A 61 -2.81 0.45 5.12
C PRO A 61 -3.50 -0.83 5.61
N TYR A 62 -3.07 -1.33 6.75
CA TYR A 62 -3.52 -2.61 7.33
C TYR A 62 -3.41 -3.83 6.39
N GLY A 63 -2.72 -3.72 5.27
CA GLY A 63 -2.69 -4.76 4.23
C GLY A 63 -3.99 -4.86 3.43
N GLU A 64 -4.89 -3.93 3.57
CA GLU A 64 -6.21 -3.95 2.95
C GLU A 64 -6.17 -3.49 1.50
N SER A 65 -6.37 -4.40 0.58
CA SER A 65 -6.53 -4.16 -0.84
C SER A 65 -7.94 -4.56 -1.30
N ASN A 66 -8.27 -4.26 -2.55
CA ASN A 66 -9.49 -4.73 -3.20
C ASN A 66 -9.26 -4.98 -4.69
N ASP A 67 -10.23 -5.60 -5.35
CA ASP A 67 -10.12 -5.95 -6.77
C ASP A 67 -9.93 -4.73 -7.68
N TYR A 68 -10.55 -3.59 -7.38
CA TYR A 68 -10.37 -2.38 -8.16
C TYR A 68 -8.91 -1.90 -8.13
N LEU A 69 -8.30 -1.80 -6.96
CA LEU A 69 -6.92 -1.36 -6.81
C LEU A 69 -5.94 -2.32 -7.47
N VAL A 70 -6.12 -3.61 -7.26
CA VAL A 70 -5.19 -4.66 -7.72
C VAL A 70 -5.30 -4.90 -9.23
N ARG A 71 -6.51 -4.92 -9.79
CA ARG A 71 -6.75 -5.35 -11.18
C ARG A 71 -6.99 -4.21 -12.16
N ASP A 72 -7.31 -3.02 -11.66
CA ASP A 72 -7.64 -1.87 -12.51
C ASP A 72 -6.71 -0.69 -12.25
N TYR A 73 -6.74 -0.12 -11.05
CA TYR A 73 -6.05 1.13 -10.75
C TYR A 73 -4.53 1.05 -10.93
N PHE A 74 -3.85 0.16 -10.20
CA PHE A 74 -2.39 0.03 -10.30
C PHE A 74 -1.93 -0.42 -11.69
N PRO A 75 -2.51 -1.47 -12.31
CA PRO A 75 -2.09 -1.86 -13.65
C PRO A 75 -2.13 -0.74 -14.68
N ARG A 76 -3.12 0.15 -14.60
CA ARG A 76 -3.29 1.26 -15.57
C ARG A 76 -2.47 2.50 -15.23
N ASN A 77 -2.17 2.74 -13.96
CA ASN A 77 -1.62 4.02 -13.51
C ASN A 77 -0.19 3.93 -12.98
N HIS A 78 0.35 2.75 -12.74
CA HIS A 78 1.62 2.55 -12.03
C HIS A 78 2.80 3.32 -12.65
N VAL A 79 2.89 3.39 -13.97
CA VAL A 79 3.97 4.14 -14.64
C VAL A 79 3.87 5.62 -14.32
N ARG A 80 2.67 6.19 -14.41
CA ARG A 80 2.42 7.61 -14.15
C ARG A 80 2.67 7.97 -12.69
N ILE A 81 2.15 7.18 -11.77
CA ILE A 81 2.32 7.41 -10.33
C ILE A 81 3.68 6.94 -9.82
N GLY A 82 4.40 6.15 -10.62
CA GLY A 82 5.74 5.63 -10.36
C GLY A 82 5.79 4.64 -9.21
N VAL A 83 4.87 3.72 -9.19
CA VAL A 83 4.84 2.58 -8.28
C VAL A 83 5.08 1.31 -9.08
N ASP A 84 6.01 0.48 -8.65
CA ASP A 84 6.37 -0.76 -9.35
C ASP A 84 5.75 -2.00 -8.70
N ALA A 85 5.43 -1.94 -7.41
CA ALA A 85 4.78 -3.03 -6.69
C ALA A 85 4.01 -2.51 -5.48
N ALA A 86 2.97 -3.25 -5.06
CA ALA A 86 2.19 -2.94 -3.86
C ALA A 86 2.11 -4.15 -2.92
N PHE A 87 2.26 -3.87 -1.62
CA PHE A 87 2.30 -4.88 -0.57
C PHE A 87 1.00 -4.88 0.22
N GLY A 88 0.32 -6.00 0.20
CA GLY A 88 -0.86 -6.28 1.00
C GLY A 88 -0.52 -6.92 2.34
N ASP A 89 -1.24 -7.96 2.62
CA ASP A 89 -1.07 -8.84 3.78
C ASP A 89 -0.75 -10.26 3.29
N GLY A 90 -0.46 -11.19 4.17
CA GLY A 90 -0.25 -12.58 3.75
C GLY A 90 0.66 -13.38 4.67
N ALA A 91 1.47 -12.74 5.50
CA ALA A 91 2.33 -13.38 6.50
C ALA A 91 3.16 -14.57 5.94
N ARG A 92 3.63 -14.44 4.72
CA ARG A 92 4.45 -15.45 4.03
C ARG A 92 5.46 -14.80 3.10
N PRO A 93 6.49 -15.51 2.68
CA PRO A 93 7.40 -15.06 1.63
C PRO A 93 6.69 -14.88 0.29
N MET A 94 7.25 -14.02 -0.55
CA MET A 94 6.82 -13.88 -1.94
C MET A 94 7.17 -15.12 -2.75
N ALA A 95 6.31 -15.46 -3.69
CA ALA A 95 6.52 -16.53 -4.67
C ALA A 95 6.40 -15.97 -6.10
N GLY A 96 6.96 -16.69 -7.07
CA GLY A 96 7.03 -16.23 -8.45
C GLY A 96 5.68 -16.06 -9.17
N GLY A 97 4.60 -16.54 -8.59
CA GLY A 97 3.24 -16.36 -9.13
C GLY A 97 2.39 -15.33 -8.40
N ASP A 98 2.96 -14.60 -7.44
CA ASP A 98 2.22 -13.59 -6.69
C ASP A 98 1.88 -12.37 -7.55
N ASP A 99 0.69 -11.82 -7.31
CA ASP A 99 0.28 -10.58 -7.96
C ASP A 99 1.12 -9.41 -7.43
N ARG A 100 1.84 -8.75 -8.34
CA ARG A 100 2.71 -7.62 -7.98
C ARG A 100 1.99 -6.45 -7.33
N TRP A 101 0.67 -6.39 -7.45
CA TRP A 101 -0.17 -5.35 -6.86
C TRP A 101 -0.80 -5.77 -5.52
N ASN A 102 -0.47 -6.97 -5.04
CA ASN A 102 -0.89 -7.47 -3.74
C ASN A 102 0.13 -8.48 -3.18
N LEU A 103 1.38 -8.10 -3.16
CA LEU A 103 2.46 -8.95 -2.64
C LEU A 103 2.30 -9.18 -1.14
N PRO A 104 2.61 -10.39 -0.66
CA PRO A 104 2.57 -10.68 0.77
C PRO A 104 3.68 -9.95 1.52
N ARG A 105 3.43 -9.65 2.80
CA ARG A 105 4.43 -9.11 3.72
C ARG A 105 4.24 -9.67 5.12
N PHE A 106 5.32 -9.67 5.89
CA PHE A 106 5.27 -9.87 7.34
C PHE A 106 5.12 -8.54 8.06
N VAL A 107 4.31 -8.51 9.11
CA VAL A 107 4.03 -7.30 9.89
C VAL A 107 4.58 -7.47 11.30
N CYS A 108 5.48 -6.57 11.71
CA CYS A 108 6.02 -6.52 13.06
C CYS A 108 4.90 -6.30 14.08
N GLY A 109 4.96 -7.02 15.18
CA GLY A 109 3.95 -6.98 16.25
C GLY A 109 2.76 -7.90 16.03
N ARG A 110 2.56 -8.40 14.80
CA ARG A 110 1.55 -9.40 14.47
C ARG A 110 2.15 -10.75 14.09
N ASP A 111 3.06 -10.75 13.14
CA ASP A 111 3.63 -11.98 12.58
C ASP A 111 4.98 -12.34 13.24
N TRP A 112 5.62 -11.37 13.84
CA TRP A 112 6.82 -11.50 14.67
C TRP A 112 6.91 -10.34 15.66
N SER A 113 7.47 -10.59 16.84
CA SER A 113 7.60 -9.61 17.92
C SER A 113 9.03 -9.49 18.47
N SER A 114 9.93 -10.37 18.04
CA SER A 114 11.33 -10.36 18.45
C SER A 114 12.27 -10.66 17.27
N PRO A 115 13.52 -10.21 17.30
CA PRO A 115 14.52 -10.55 16.28
C PRO A 115 14.65 -12.05 16.05
N ARG A 116 14.56 -12.85 17.10
CA ARG A 116 14.64 -14.31 17.02
C ARG A 116 13.48 -14.93 16.25
N GLU A 117 12.26 -14.42 16.47
CA GLU A 117 11.10 -14.86 15.71
C GLU A 117 11.23 -14.48 14.24
N PHE A 118 11.72 -13.26 13.95
CA PHE A 118 11.96 -12.83 12.59
C PHE A 118 13.03 -13.69 11.89
N GLU A 119 14.14 -14.00 12.55
CA GLU A 119 15.15 -14.92 12.03
C GLU A 119 14.57 -16.31 11.73
N SER A 120 13.68 -16.81 12.58
CA SER A 120 13.00 -18.09 12.37
C SER A 120 12.09 -18.08 11.15
N LEU A 121 11.39 -16.97 10.89
CA LEU A 121 10.59 -16.79 9.68
C LEU A 121 11.44 -16.83 8.41
N LEU A 122 12.62 -16.19 8.44
CA LEU A 122 13.54 -16.18 7.30
C LEU A 122 14.19 -17.54 7.04
N ALA A 123 14.39 -18.34 8.09
CA ALA A 123 15.01 -19.67 7.99
C ALA A 123 14.06 -20.75 7.44
N THR A 124 12.76 -20.50 7.45
CA THR A 124 11.73 -21.42 6.92
C THR A 124 11.38 -21.14 5.44
N THR A 125 12.07 -20.20 4.84
CA THR A 125 11.99 -19.86 3.43
C THR A 125 13.14 -20.40 2.65
#